data_4be650e7a66b735c1dcc8372c2cddd94
#
_entry.id   4be650e7a66b735c1dcc8372c2cddd94
#
_cell.length_a   1.000
_cell.length_b   1.000
_cell.length_c   1.000
_cell.angle_alpha   90.00
_cell.angle_beta   90.00
_cell.angle_gamma   90.00
#
_symmetry.space_group_name_H-M   'P 1'
#
loop_
_entity.id
_entity.type
_entity.pdbx_description
1 polymer ?
#
loop_
_entity_poly.entity_id
_entity_poly.type
_entity_poly.pdbx_seq_one_letter_code
_entity_poly.pdbx_strand_id
1 'polypeptide(L)'
;MENKIHFDRSRQPETVIPERLEVPEACEYRTASGVRIYVLPAPEYGVVRLSFVFRAGSSWQKVPFCASATVNNLAEGSRDMTARQIAERLDYYGSWFDVSMDRDWSVVTFVCLSKFFDKTLEVARRIMLEQEFPQEEQIGRASCRERV
;
A
#
# COMPACT_ATOMS: atom_id res chain seq x y z
N MET A 1 -8.28 -16.79 -37.29
CA MET A 1 -6.83 -16.74 -37.60
C MET A 1 -6.16 -15.81 -36.61
N GLU A 2 -5.52 -16.35 -35.61
CA GLU A 2 -4.74 -15.55 -34.65
C GLU A 2 -3.51 -15.01 -35.37
N ASN A 3 -3.44 -13.71 -35.49
CA ASN A 3 -2.26 -13.02 -36.04
C ASN A 3 -1.17 -13.05 -34.99
N LYS A 4 -0.34 -14.10 -34.97
CA LYS A 4 0.85 -14.16 -34.11
C LYS A 4 1.83 -13.08 -34.56
N ILE A 5 1.88 -11.98 -33.84
CA ILE A 5 2.88 -10.94 -34.03
C ILE A 5 4.24 -11.56 -33.68
N HIS A 6 5.07 -11.79 -34.70
CA HIS A 6 6.42 -12.32 -34.53
C HIS A 6 7.37 -11.12 -34.31
N PHE A 7 7.80 -10.93 -33.07
CA PHE A 7 8.78 -9.89 -32.72
C PHE A 7 10.19 -10.38 -33.08
N ASP A 8 10.87 -9.62 -33.98
CA ASP A 8 12.29 -9.81 -34.26
C ASP A 8 13.12 -9.18 -33.12
N ARG A 9 13.62 -10.02 -32.24
CA ARG A 9 14.43 -9.60 -31.08
C ARG A 9 15.87 -9.25 -31.43
N SER A 10 16.30 -9.42 -32.69
CA SER A 10 17.62 -9.01 -33.16
C SER A 10 17.69 -7.51 -33.48
N ARG A 11 16.53 -6.84 -33.58
CA ARG A 11 16.44 -5.41 -33.87
C ARG A 11 15.88 -4.67 -32.68
N GLN A 12 16.54 -3.56 -32.30
CA GLN A 12 16.00 -2.65 -31.31
C GLN A 12 14.72 -2.01 -31.85
N PRO A 13 13.61 -1.95 -31.07
CA PRO A 13 12.42 -1.22 -31.47
C PRO A 13 12.74 0.26 -31.72
N GLU A 14 12.05 0.85 -32.67
CA GLU A 14 12.17 2.29 -32.89
C GLU A 14 11.69 3.06 -31.67
N THR A 15 12.49 4.01 -31.22
CA THR A 15 12.12 4.91 -30.12
C THR A 15 11.17 5.97 -30.66
N VAL A 16 9.90 5.89 -30.26
CA VAL A 16 8.90 6.90 -30.58
C VAL A 16 8.78 7.83 -29.37
N ILE A 17 9.07 9.11 -29.60
CA ILE A 17 8.82 10.16 -28.61
C ILE A 17 7.35 10.57 -28.80
N PRO A 18 6.47 10.37 -27.79
CA PRO A 18 5.08 10.77 -27.91
C PRO A 18 5.00 12.30 -28.02
N GLU A 19 4.26 12.78 -29.01
CA GLU A 19 4.04 14.22 -29.21
C GLU A 19 3.25 14.86 -28.07
N ARG A 20 2.45 14.06 -27.37
CA ARG A 20 1.62 14.49 -26.24
C ARG A 20 1.58 13.39 -25.16
N LEU A 21 1.83 13.81 -23.93
CA LEU A 21 1.59 12.97 -22.76
C LEU A 21 0.19 13.27 -22.22
N GLU A 22 -0.70 12.30 -22.25
CA GLU A 22 -2.02 12.38 -21.62
C GLU A 22 -1.92 11.88 -20.19
N VAL A 23 -2.14 12.78 -19.24
CA VAL A 23 -2.23 12.43 -17.81
C VAL A 23 -3.70 12.28 -17.46
N PRO A 24 -4.14 11.08 -17.04
CA PRO A 24 -5.53 10.89 -16.67
C PRO A 24 -5.91 11.71 -15.44
N GLU A 25 -7.13 12.27 -15.44
CA GLU A 25 -7.63 13.06 -14.33
C GLU A 25 -8.25 12.17 -13.25
N ALA A 26 -7.95 12.47 -11.99
CA ALA A 26 -8.56 11.79 -10.86
C ALA A 26 -9.94 12.39 -10.52
N CYS A 27 -10.90 11.54 -10.24
CA CYS A 27 -12.21 11.94 -9.71
C CYS A 27 -12.13 12.16 -8.21
N GLU A 28 -12.59 13.33 -7.72
CA GLU A 28 -12.68 13.60 -6.27
C GLU A 28 -14.06 13.22 -5.73
N TYR A 29 -14.05 12.46 -4.65
CA TYR A 29 -15.23 12.12 -3.85
C TYR A 29 -15.01 12.55 -2.40
N ARG A 30 -16.10 12.70 -1.65
CA ARG A 30 -16.07 12.98 -0.20
C ARG A 30 -17.00 12.04 0.53
N THR A 31 -16.51 11.47 1.63
CA THR A 31 -17.35 10.72 2.56
C THR A 31 -18.24 11.66 3.35
N ALA A 32 -19.28 11.13 4.01
CA ALA A 32 -20.13 11.90 4.92
C ALA A 32 -19.33 12.51 6.09
N SER A 33 -18.22 11.89 6.49
CA SER A 33 -17.29 12.39 7.51
C SER A 33 -16.29 13.44 7.02
N GLY A 34 -16.34 13.81 5.72
CA GLY A 34 -15.49 14.84 5.12
C GLY A 34 -14.13 14.33 4.59
N VAL A 35 -13.84 13.03 4.66
CA VAL A 35 -12.61 12.48 4.09
C VAL A 35 -12.66 12.57 2.57
N ARG A 36 -11.59 13.09 1.96
CA ARG A 36 -11.44 13.16 0.51
C ARG A 36 -10.90 11.85 -0.03
N ILE A 37 -11.49 11.39 -1.12
CA ILE A 37 -11.09 10.19 -1.86
C ILE A 37 -10.82 10.61 -3.30
N TYR A 38 -9.64 10.29 -3.80
CA TYR A 38 -9.26 10.50 -5.20
C TYR A 38 -9.22 9.16 -5.90
N VAL A 39 -10.01 9.01 -6.96
CA VAL A 39 -10.10 7.78 -7.75
C VAL A 39 -9.54 8.04 -9.14
N LEU A 40 -8.56 7.24 -9.52
CA LEU A 40 -8.01 7.19 -10.87
C LEU A 40 -8.46 5.87 -11.51
N PRO A 41 -9.47 5.89 -12.41
CA PRO A 41 -9.97 4.67 -13.03
C PRO A 41 -8.93 4.08 -14.01
N ALA A 42 -8.64 2.79 -13.86
CA ALA A 42 -7.78 2.02 -14.75
C ALA A 42 -8.29 0.57 -14.83
N PRO A 43 -9.51 0.37 -15.36
CA PRO A 43 -10.22 -0.92 -15.32
C PRO A 43 -9.52 -2.04 -16.10
N GLU A 44 -8.67 -1.70 -17.05
CA GLU A 44 -7.91 -2.61 -17.90
C GLU A 44 -6.89 -3.46 -17.16
N TYR A 45 -6.41 -3.00 -15.97
CA TYR A 45 -5.37 -3.73 -15.24
C TYR A 45 -5.91 -4.82 -14.31
N GLY A 46 -7.21 -4.81 -13.98
CA GLY A 46 -7.81 -5.78 -13.04
C GLY A 46 -7.20 -5.76 -11.63
N VAL A 47 -6.49 -4.69 -11.27
CA VAL A 47 -5.80 -4.48 -9.99
C VAL A 47 -6.29 -3.18 -9.37
N VAL A 48 -6.45 -3.18 -8.05
CA VAL A 48 -6.77 -1.98 -7.26
C VAL A 48 -5.60 -1.65 -6.35
N ARG A 49 -5.17 -0.39 -6.38
CA ARG A 49 -4.26 0.20 -5.40
C ARG A 49 -5.04 1.15 -4.51
N LEU A 50 -5.06 0.87 -3.21
CA LEU A 50 -5.68 1.70 -2.18
C LEU A 50 -4.59 2.29 -1.29
N SER A 51 -4.48 3.61 -1.26
CA SER A 51 -3.49 4.31 -0.43
C SER A 51 -4.17 5.24 0.57
N PHE A 52 -3.86 5.08 1.85
CA PHE A 52 -4.27 5.99 2.92
C PHE A 52 -3.10 6.94 3.19
N VAL A 53 -3.37 8.24 3.11
CA VAL A 53 -2.35 9.29 3.27
C VAL A 53 -2.67 10.11 4.51
N PHE A 54 -1.72 10.17 5.44
CA PHE A 54 -1.86 10.87 6.72
C PHE A 54 -0.81 11.98 6.85
N ARG A 55 -1.19 13.14 7.40
CA ARG A 55 -0.24 14.17 7.84
C ARG A 55 0.41 13.75 9.15
N ALA A 56 1.23 12.70 9.10
CA ALA A 56 1.82 12.04 10.26
C ALA A 56 3.28 11.64 9.99
N GLY A 57 4.00 12.44 9.21
CA GLY A 57 5.42 12.26 8.98
C GLY A 57 6.30 12.69 10.17
N SER A 58 7.61 12.62 9.99
CA SER A 58 8.57 12.87 11.06
C SER A 58 8.53 14.30 11.63
N SER A 59 8.05 15.30 10.88
CA SER A 59 7.88 16.67 11.36
C SER A 59 6.74 16.86 12.38
N TRP A 60 5.80 15.91 12.45
CA TRP A 60 4.64 15.96 13.35
C TRP A 60 4.84 15.19 14.66
N GLN A 61 5.90 14.38 14.75
CA GLN A 61 6.16 13.58 15.94
C GLN A 61 6.70 14.43 17.10
N LYS A 62 6.24 14.14 18.32
CA LYS A 62 6.75 14.78 19.55
C LYS A 62 7.96 14.03 20.11
N VAL A 63 8.03 12.73 19.86
CA VAL A 63 9.12 11.85 20.31
C VAL A 63 9.85 11.33 19.06
N PRO A 64 11.19 11.44 19.00
CA PRO A 64 11.96 10.91 17.88
C PRO A 64 11.62 9.44 17.59
N PHE A 65 11.54 9.09 16.30
CA PHE A 65 11.23 7.75 15.78
C PHE A 65 9.81 7.22 16.06
N CYS A 66 8.96 7.93 16.79
CA CYS A 66 7.60 7.49 17.09
C CYS A 66 6.78 7.24 15.81
N ALA A 67 6.83 8.17 14.84
CA ALA A 67 6.09 8.04 13.58
C ALA A 67 6.56 6.81 12.79
N SER A 68 7.87 6.61 12.64
CA SER A 68 8.41 5.45 11.92
C SER A 68 8.11 4.13 12.64
N ALA A 69 8.20 4.11 13.96
CA ALA A 69 7.85 2.94 14.75
C ALA A 69 6.36 2.57 14.55
N THR A 70 5.47 3.55 14.66
CA THR A 70 4.04 3.34 14.47
C THR A 70 3.74 2.74 13.09
N VAL A 71 4.21 3.38 12.02
CA VAL A 71 3.92 2.97 10.63
C VAL A 71 4.48 1.57 10.34
N ASN A 72 5.72 1.31 10.76
CA ASN A 72 6.36 0.02 10.53
C ASN A 72 5.78 -1.15 11.36
N ASN A 73 5.04 -0.87 12.42
CA ASN A 73 4.43 -1.90 13.25
C ASN A 73 2.92 -2.05 13.03
N LEU A 74 2.33 -1.39 12.03
CA LEU A 74 0.88 -1.45 11.78
C LEU A 74 0.37 -2.87 11.52
N ALA A 75 1.15 -3.72 10.88
CA ALA A 75 0.76 -5.10 10.53
C ALA A 75 1.25 -6.15 11.53
N GLU A 76 1.84 -5.75 12.67
CA GLU A 76 2.37 -6.70 13.66
C GLU A 76 1.30 -7.33 14.55
N GLY A 77 0.06 -6.91 14.41
CA GLY A 77 -1.09 -7.51 15.06
C GLY A 77 -2.31 -6.62 15.06
N SER A 78 -3.46 -7.25 15.23
CA SER A 78 -4.72 -6.59 15.51
C SER A 78 -5.40 -7.30 16.68
N ARG A 79 -6.48 -6.74 17.20
CA ARG A 79 -7.24 -7.33 18.32
C ARG A 79 -7.55 -8.82 18.12
N ASP A 80 -7.85 -9.22 16.89
CA ASP A 80 -8.34 -10.57 16.58
C ASP A 80 -7.37 -11.37 15.69
N MET A 81 -6.24 -10.79 15.27
CA MET A 81 -5.31 -11.45 14.37
C MET A 81 -3.85 -11.16 14.74
N THR A 82 -3.04 -12.20 14.76
CA THR A 82 -1.58 -12.07 14.88
C THR A 82 -0.97 -11.57 13.57
N ALA A 83 0.29 -11.07 13.63
CA ALA A 83 1.07 -10.67 12.45
C ALA A 83 1.09 -11.79 11.38
N ARG A 84 1.33 -13.02 11.82
CA ARG A 84 1.34 -14.20 10.95
C ARG A 84 0.00 -14.41 10.24
N GLN A 85 -1.12 -14.31 10.96
CA GLN A 85 -2.46 -14.48 10.39
C GLN A 85 -2.81 -13.36 9.40
N ILE A 86 -2.34 -12.12 9.67
CA ILE A 86 -2.48 -10.99 8.75
C ILE A 86 -1.71 -11.29 7.45
N ALA A 87 -0.44 -11.70 7.56
CA ALA A 87 0.41 -12.02 6.41
C ALA A 87 -0.18 -13.18 5.60
N GLU A 88 -0.54 -14.32 6.25
CA GLU A 88 -1.15 -15.47 5.58
C GLU A 88 -2.44 -15.09 4.84
N ARG A 89 -3.23 -14.17 5.37
CA ARG A 89 -4.47 -13.73 4.73
C ARG A 89 -4.23 -12.83 3.54
N LEU A 90 -3.27 -11.91 3.63
CA LEU A 90 -2.85 -11.08 2.49
C LEU A 90 -2.27 -11.94 1.36
N ASP A 91 -1.39 -12.87 1.70
CA ASP A 91 -0.79 -13.81 0.74
C ASP A 91 -1.84 -14.69 0.06
N TYR A 92 -2.82 -15.19 0.81
CA TYR A 92 -3.90 -16.01 0.27
C TYR A 92 -4.72 -15.29 -0.81
N TYR A 93 -4.93 -13.96 -0.65
CA TYR A 93 -5.62 -13.14 -1.66
C TYR A 93 -4.67 -12.53 -2.70
N GLY A 94 -3.36 -12.80 -2.61
CA GLY A 94 -2.36 -12.17 -3.46
C GLY A 94 -2.35 -10.66 -3.30
N SER A 95 -2.57 -10.19 -2.08
CA SER A 95 -2.59 -8.77 -1.75
C SER A 95 -1.24 -8.33 -1.21
N TRP A 96 -0.85 -7.13 -1.57
CA TRP A 96 0.38 -6.50 -1.08
C TRP A 96 0.05 -5.39 -0.10
N PHE A 97 0.79 -5.36 1.00
CA PHE A 97 0.76 -4.30 2.00
C PHE A 97 2.13 -3.62 2.03
N ASP A 98 2.14 -2.31 1.96
CA ASP A 98 3.35 -1.49 2.02
C ASP A 98 3.11 -0.23 2.84
N VAL A 99 4.15 0.25 3.51
CA VAL A 99 4.13 1.47 4.29
C VAL A 99 5.33 2.33 3.94
N SER A 100 5.10 3.62 3.81
CA SER A 100 6.16 4.60 3.64
C SER A 100 5.92 5.80 4.54
N MET A 101 7.00 6.45 4.95
CA MET A 101 6.94 7.67 5.73
C MET A 101 8.03 8.62 5.26
N ASP A 102 7.67 9.86 5.06
CA ASP A 102 8.59 10.96 4.83
C ASP A 102 8.53 12.00 5.96
N ARG A 103 8.94 13.22 5.65
CA ARG A 103 8.96 14.32 6.62
C ARG A 103 7.55 14.75 7.02
N ASP A 104 6.62 14.83 6.08
CA ASP A 104 5.30 15.42 6.28
C ASP A 104 4.17 14.39 6.28
N TRP A 105 4.35 13.27 5.59
CA TRP A 105 3.32 12.30 5.32
C TRP A 105 3.70 10.88 5.73
N SER A 106 2.71 10.12 6.13
CA SER A 106 2.78 8.66 6.22
C SER A 106 1.74 8.07 5.26
N VAL A 107 2.15 7.07 4.50
CA VAL A 107 1.30 6.42 3.50
C VAL A 107 1.24 4.93 3.78
N VAL A 108 0.03 4.41 3.82
CA VAL A 108 -0.25 2.98 3.95
C VAL A 108 -0.93 2.53 2.66
N THR A 109 -0.33 1.59 1.96
CA THR A 109 -0.79 1.14 0.66
C THR A 109 -1.15 -0.34 0.68
N PHE A 110 -2.29 -0.66 0.09
CA PHE A 110 -2.71 -2.02 -0.24
C PHE A 110 -2.87 -2.15 -1.74
N VAL A 111 -2.36 -3.22 -2.31
CA VAL A 111 -2.53 -3.56 -3.73
C VAL A 111 -3.14 -4.95 -3.80
N CYS A 112 -4.19 -5.13 -4.57
CA CYS A 112 -4.86 -6.42 -4.71
C CYS A 112 -5.52 -6.58 -6.09
N LEU A 113 -5.88 -7.80 -6.43
CA LEU A 113 -6.75 -8.05 -7.57
C LEU A 113 -8.16 -7.49 -7.29
N SER A 114 -8.79 -6.88 -8.29
CA SER A 114 -10.13 -6.28 -8.16
C SER A 114 -11.17 -7.23 -7.57
N LYS A 115 -11.13 -8.52 -7.94
CA LYS A 115 -12.03 -9.56 -7.42
C LYS A 115 -11.88 -9.84 -5.92
N PHE A 116 -10.74 -9.47 -5.32
CA PHE A 116 -10.47 -9.66 -3.89
C PHE A 116 -10.45 -8.35 -3.10
N PHE A 117 -10.88 -7.25 -3.73
CA PHE A 117 -10.86 -5.92 -3.10
C PHE A 117 -11.58 -5.90 -1.76
N ASP A 118 -12.81 -6.43 -1.66
CA ASP A 118 -13.59 -6.43 -0.42
C ASP A 118 -12.89 -7.23 0.70
N LYS A 119 -12.24 -8.34 0.33
CA LYS A 119 -11.50 -9.18 1.29
C LYS A 119 -10.23 -8.49 1.78
N THR A 120 -9.52 -7.82 0.88
CA THR A 120 -8.35 -7.02 1.24
C THR A 120 -8.74 -5.81 2.08
N LEU A 121 -9.85 -5.16 1.76
CA LEU A 121 -10.38 -4.03 2.52
C LEU A 121 -10.77 -4.43 3.96
N GLU A 122 -11.30 -5.64 4.17
CA GLU A 122 -11.57 -6.17 5.50
C GLU A 122 -10.28 -6.31 6.33
N VAL A 123 -9.20 -6.83 5.74
CA VAL A 123 -7.88 -6.93 6.40
C VAL A 123 -7.30 -5.53 6.63
N ALA A 124 -7.38 -4.65 5.64
CA ALA A 124 -6.93 -3.26 5.75
C ALA A 124 -7.63 -2.53 6.91
N ARG A 125 -8.95 -2.71 7.06
CA ARG A 125 -9.71 -2.14 8.19
C ARG A 125 -9.15 -2.59 9.53
N ARG A 126 -8.81 -3.88 9.69
CA ARG A 126 -8.24 -4.42 10.93
C ARG A 126 -6.86 -3.82 11.22
N ILE A 127 -5.99 -3.78 10.21
CA ILE A 127 -4.66 -3.17 10.32
C ILE A 127 -4.75 -1.70 10.70
N MET A 128 -5.72 -0.95 10.15
CA MET A 128 -5.81 0.49 10.33
C MET A 128 -6.58 0.93 11.58
N LEU A 129 -7.58 0.16 12.02
CA LEU A 129 -8.51 0.59 13.07
C LEU A 129 -8.46 -0.29 14.33
N GLU A 130 -7.91 -1.50 14.23
CA GLU A 130 -7.92 -2.49 15.32
C GLU A 130 -6.49 -2.97 15.65
N GLN A 131 -5.47 -2.20 15.24
CA GLN A 131 -4.07 -2.56 15.49
C GLN A 131 -3.78 -2.64 16.99
N GLU A 132 -3.01 -3.65 17.34
CA GLU A 132 -2.34 -3.77 18.62
C GLU A 132 -0.83 -3.82 18.38
N PHE A 133 -0.06 -3.28 19.32
CA PHE A 133 1.40 -3.25 19.24
C PHE A 133 1.97 -4.24 20.27
N PRO A 134 2.05 -5.55 19.95
CA PRO A 134 2.56 -6.54 20.89
C PRO A 134 4.00 -6.22 21.27
N GLN A 135 4.30 -6.24 22.57
CA GLN A 135 5.62 -5.84 23.08
C GLN A 135 6.73 -6.80 22.62
N GLU A 136 6.41 -8.07 22.45
CA GLU A 136 7.34 -9.10 21.98
C GLU A 136 7.84 -8.85 20.55
N GLU A 137 6.96 -8.43 19.65
CA GLU A 137 7.29 -8.10 18.26
C GLU A 137 8.15 -6.83 18.15
N GLN A 138 7.94 -5.87 19.04
CA GLN A 138 8.73 -4.64 19.09
C GLN A 138 10.19 -4.90 19.51
N ILE A 139 10.42 -5.81 20.47
CA ILE A 139 11.76 -6.18 20.95
C ILE A 139 12.57 -6.82 19.83
N GLY A 140 11.97 -7.69 19.00
CA GLY A 140 12.63 -8.33 17.88
C GLY A 140 13.18 -7.33 16.85
N ARG A 141 12.45 -6.28 16.54
CA ARG A 141 12.88 -5.23 15.60
C ARG A 141 13.95 -4.29 16.15
N ALA A 142 13.88 -3.95 17.44
CA ALA A 142 14.92 -3.16 18.11
C ALA A 142 16.27 -3.90 18.06
N SER A 143 16.27 -5.19 18.38
CA SER A 143 17.45 -6.06 18.36
C SER A 143 18.12 -6.21 16.99
N CYS A 144 17.35 -6.16 15.90
CA CYS A 144 17.88 -6.20 14.53
C CYS A 144 18.58 -4.90 14.12
N ARG A 145 18.18 -3.74 14.67
CA ARG A 145 18.79 -2.44 14.35
C ARG A 145 20.10 -2.17 15.10
N GLU A 146 20.30 -2.80 16.25
CA GLU A 146 21.55 -2.65 17.05
C GLU A 146 22.72 -3.49 16.49
N ARG A 147 22.48 -4.34 15.49
CA ARG A 147 23.51 -5.22 14.91
C ARG A 147 24.11 -4.72 13.60
N VAL A 148 23.87 -3.47 13.20
CA VAL A 148 24.46 -2.85 12.00
C VAL A 148 25.53 -1.84 12.38
#